data_2598da2641601fbdb2245ef1c1f4aaf3
#
_entry.id   2598da2641601fbdb2245ef1c1f4aaf3
#
_cell.length_a   1.000
_cell.length_b   1.000
_cell.length_c   1.000
_cell.angle_alpha   90.00
_cell.angle_beta   90.00
_cell.angle_gamma   90.00
#
_symmetry.space_group_name_H-M   'P 1'
#
loop_
_entity.id
_entity.type
_entity.pdbx_description
1 polymer ?
#
loop_
_entity_poly.entity_id
_entity_poly.type
_entity_poly.pdbx_seq_one_letter_code
_entity_poly.pdbx_strand_id
1 'polypeptide(L)'
;MSDPAIQAMIDELAVRRVLDEYCLRLEADLFAEWLELFTEDAIYEVYKLTLRGREGIREVLSKAPHGTHIGGPARITITGDRAETFQNYLFVATNADEWNVGWYDRTLVRTTDGWKIAHTRVKIGRKDSLPENERAHKISYPISFG
;
A
#
# COMPACT_ATOMS: atom_id res chain seq x y z
N MET A 1 -22.16 24.32 6.74
CA MET A 1 -20.73 24.24 6.42
C MET A 1 -20.04 23.42 7.50
N SER A 2 -19.28 22.40 7.11
CA SER A 2 -18.49 21.63 8.05
C SER A 2 -17.25 22.43 8.48
N ASP A 3 -16.86 22.27 9.73
CA ASP A 3 -15.61 22.81 10.24
C ASP A 3 -14.44 22.18 9.44
N PRO A 4 -13.52 23.00 8.87
CA PRO A 4 -12.37 22.48 8.12
C PRO A 4 -11.51 21.49 8.90
N ALA A 5 -11.37 21.66 10.22
CA ALA A 5 -10.60 20.74 11.05
C ALA A 5 -11.31 19.38 11.18
N ILE A 6 -12.62 19.37 11.33
CA ILE A 6 -13.44 18.15 11.35
C ILE A 6 -13.36 17.44 9.99
N GLN A 7 -13.47 18.19 8.91
CA GLN A 7 -13.37 17.62 7.57
C GLN A 7 -11.99 16.99 7.32
N ALA A 8 -10.92 17.64 7.77
CA ALA A 8 -9.57 17.08 7.67
C ALA A 8 -9.44 15.76 8.44
N MET A 9 -10.05 15.67 9.62
CA MET A 9 -10.06 14.41 10.41
C MET A 9 -10.85 13.31 9.70
N ILE A 10 -12.01 13.64 9.13
CA ILE A 10 -12.84 12.70 8.37
C ILE A 10 -12.06 12.17 7.17
N ASP A 11 -11.40 13.05 6.43
CA ASP A 11 -10.60 12.68 5.27
C ASP A 11 -9.42 11.78 5.66
N GLU A 12 -8.72 12.11 6.73
CA GLU A 12 -7.62 11.28 7.21
C GLU A 12 -8.09 9.88 7.63
N LEU A 13 -9.20 9.78 8.35
CA LEU A 13 -9.79 8.48 8.71
C LEU A 13 -10.24 7.70 7.48
N ALA A 14 -10.81 8.37 6.48
CA ALA A 14 -11.23 7.71 5.24
C ALA A 14 -10.04 7.16 4.46
N VAL A 15 -8.95 7.91 4.37
CA VAL A 15 -7.69 7.44 3.75
C VAL A 15 -7.12 6.26 4.53
N ARG A 16 -7.04 6.32 5.87
CA ARG A 16 -6.56 5.21 6.71
C ARG A 16 -7.36 3.94 6.48
N ARG A 17 -8.68 4.04 6.34
CA ARG A 17 -9.54 2.88 6.04
C ARG A 17 -9.17 2.22 4.72
N VAL A 18 -8.83 2.97 3.70
CA VAL A 18 -8.37 2.40 2.43
C VAL A 18 -7.06 1.62 2.63
N LEU A 19 -6.13 2.15 3.42
CA LEU A 19 -4.87 1.45 3.73
C LEU A 19 -5.11 0.17 4.52
N ASP A 20 -6.04 0.18 5.47
CA ASP A 20 -6.41 -1.00 6.25
C ASP A 20 -7.11 -2.04 5.37
N GLU A 21 -8.07 -1.63 4.55
CA GLU A 21 -8.80 -2.50 3.62
C GLU A 21 -7.85 -3.17 2.62
N TYR A 22 -6.80 -2.50 2.21
CA TYR A 22 -5.76 -3.08 1.36
C TYR A 22 -5.18 -4.37 1.98
N CYS A 23 -4.81 -4.34 3.24
CA CYS A 23 -4.28 -5.52 3.94
C CYS A 23 -5.36 -6.56 4.22
N LEU A 24 -6.51 -6.14 4.71
CA LEU A 24 -7.61 -7.03 5.13
C LEU A 24 -8.23 -7.78 3.95
N ARG A 25 -8.42 -7.12 2.82
CA ARG A 25 -9.00 -7.76 1.63
C ARG A 25 -8.06 -8.79 1.02
N LEU A 26 -6.75 -8.54 1.05
CA LEU A 26 -5.75 -9.53 0.62
C LEU A 26 -5.74 -10.74 1.55
N GLU A 27 -5.79 -10.53 2.87
CA GLU A 27 -5.80 -11.62 3.83
C GLU A 27 -7.07 -12.48 3.73
N ALA A 28 -8.21 -11.85 3.48
CA ALA A 28 -9.48 -12.54 3.28
C ALA A 28 -9.63 -13.19 1.89
N ASP A 29 -8.61 -13.10 1.05
CA ASP A 29 -8.59 -13.61 -0.33
C ASP A 29 -9.68 -12.97 -1.23
N LEU A 30 -10.03 -11.72 -0.93
CA LEU A 30 -11.00 -10.92 -1.66
C LEU A 30 -10.30 -10.07 -2.73
N PHE A 31 -9.66 -10.72 -3.69
CA PHE A 31 -8.81 -10.04 -4.67
C PHE A 31 -9.59 -9.10 -5.59
N ALA A 32 -10.81 -9.48 -5.99
CA ALA A 32 -11.65 -8.62 -6.83
C ALA A 32 -12.02 -7.32 -6.08
N GLU A 33 -12.42 -7.44 -4.82
CA GLU A 33 -12.76 -6.31 -3.95
C GLU A 33 -11.52 -5.48 -3.59
N TRP A 34 -10.35 -6.13 -3.51
CA TRP A 34 -9.07 -5.43 -3.32
C TRP A 34 -8.75 -4.53 -4.51
N LEU A 35 -8.99 -4.97 -5.75
CA LEU A 35 -8.80 -4.16 -6.94
C LEU A 35 -9.72 -2.92 -6.98
N GLU A 36 -10.88 -2.98 -6.34
CA GLU A 36 -11.78 -1.82 -6.24
C GLU A 36 -11.22 -0.67 -5.41
N LEU A 37 -10.20 -0.92 -4.59
CA LEU A 37 -9.52 0.14 -3.84
C LEU A 37 -8.68 1.06 -4.74
N PHE A 38 -8.42 0.66 -5.96
CA PHE A 38 -7.61 1.41 -6.92
C PHE A 38 -8.48 2.18 -7.91
N THR A 39 -7.93 3.27 -8.45
CA THR A 39 -8.52 3.90 -9.63
C THR A 39 -8.38 2.96 -10.83
N GLU A 40 -9.19 3.13 -11.86
CA GLU A 40 -9.12 2.28 -13.06
C GLU A 40 -7.78 2.37 -13.78
N ASP A 41 -7.15 3.54 -13.74
CA ASP A 41 -5.86 3.86 -14.37
C ASP A 41 -4.69 3.82 -13.39
N ALA A 42 -4.85 3.20 -12.22
CA ALA A 42 -3.83 3.16 -11.19
C ALA A 42 -2.49 2.60 -11.69
N ILE A 43 -1.42 3.08 -11.11
CA ILE A 43 -0.06 2.58 -11.36
C ILE A 43 0.43 1.84 -10.11
N TYR A 44 0.99 0.66 -10.31
CA TYR A 44 1.55 -0.15 -9.24
C TYR A 44 2.99 -0.54 -9.58
N GLU A 45 3.93 -0.03 -8.80
CA GLU A 45 5.35 -0.31 -8.98
C GLU A 45 5.84 -1.25 -7.89
N VAL A 46 6.39 -2.38 -8.29
CA VAL A 46 6.99 -3.37 -7.42
C VAL A 46 8.20 -4.01 -8.10
N TYR A 47 9.32 -4.11 -7.42
CA TYR A 47 10.59 -4.51 -8.01
C TYR A 47 10.96 -3.61 -9.20
N LYS A 48 11.15 -4.22 -10.35
CA LYS A 48 11.44 -3.52 -11.62
C LYS A 48 10.20 -3.43 -12.52
N LEU A 49 9.03 -3.81 -11.99
CA LEU A 49 7.79 -3.84 -12.75
C LEU A 49 7.00 -2.55 -12.52
N THR A 50 6.40 -2.06 -13.58
CA THR A 50 5.40 -0.99 -13.54
C THR A 50 4.11 -1.54 -14.14
N LEU A 51 3.12 -1.80 -13.29
CA LEU A 51 1.84 -2.33 -13.69
C LEU A 51 0.87 -1.16 -13.90
N ARG A 52 0.13 -1.18 -15.00
CA ARG A 52 -0.75 -0.07 -15.39
C ARG A 52 -2.20 -0.51 -15.46
N GLY A 53 -3.05 0.25 -14.76
CA GLY A 53 -4.47 -0.01 -14.67
C GLY A 53 -4.80 -1.25 -13.85
N ARG A 54 -6.07 -1.38 -13.48
CA ARG A 54 -6.55 -2.55 -12.73
C ARG A 54 -6.26 -3.86 -13.43
N GLU A 55 -6.37 -3.90 -14.78
CA GLU A 55 -6.08 -5.11 -15.55
C GLU A 55 -4.61 -5.52 -15.50
N GLY A 56 -3.68 -4.56 -15.64
CA GLY A 56 -2.25 -4.82 -15.50
C GLY A 56 -1.87 -5.28 -14.08
N ILE A 57 -2.50 -4.70 -13.09
CA ILE A 57 -2.33 -5.10 -11.68
C ILE A 57 -2.86 -6.53 -11.49
N ARG A 58 -4.07 -6.82 -11.99
CA ARG A 58 -4.68 -8.15 -11.93
C ARG A 58 -3.81 -9.22 -12.55
N GLU A 59 -3.33 -8.99 -13.77
CA GLU A 59 -2.56 -9.97 -14.53
C GLU A 59 -1.33 -10.48 -13.76
N VAL A 60 -0.66 -9.61 -13.02
CA VAL A 60 0.56 -9.94 -12.31
C VAL A 60 0.29 -10.34 -10.86
N LEU A 61 -0.47 -9.53 -10.12
CA LEU A 61 -0.63 -9.73 -8.69
C LEU A 61 -1.60 -10.85 -8.32
N SER A 62 -2.47 -11.28 -9.23
CA SER A 62 -3.28 -12.49 -9.02
C SER A 62 -2.44 -13.76 -8.87
N LYS A 63 -1.20 -13.73 -9.33
CA LYS A 63 -0.25 -14.84 -9.27
C LYS A 63 0.77 -14.68 -8.15
N ALA A 64 0.68 -13.60 -7.38
CA ALA A 64 1.59 -13.36 -6.26
C ALA A 64 1.34 -14.36 -5.12
N PRO A 65 2.36 -14.64 -4.30
CA PRO A 65 2.18 -15.50 -3.13
C PRO A 65 1.08 -14.98 -2.19
N HIS A 66 0.24 -15.90 -1.72
CA HIS A 66 -0.75 -15.60 -0.68
C HIS A 66 -0.08 -15.52 0.68
N GLY A 67 -0.63 -14.68 1.53
CA GLY A 67 -0.12 -14.53 2.89
C GLY A 67 -0.80 -13.39 3.64
N THR A 68 -0.31 -13.15 4.84
CA THR A 68 -0.81 -12.09 5.71
C THR A 68 0.00 -10.81 5.48
N HIS A 69 -0.71 -9.72 5.22
CA HIS A 69 -0.14 -8.38 5.17
C HIS A 69 -0.50 -7.62 6.43
N ILE A 70 0.49 -7.19 7.18
CA ILE A 70 0.30 -6.33 8.35
C ILE A 70 0.81 -4.95 8.00
N GLY A 71 -0.11 -3.99 7.94
CA GLY A 71 0.22 -2.58 7.77
C GLY A 71 0.62 -1.96 9.10
N GLY A 72 1.74 -1.27 9.11
CA GLY A 72 2.17 -0.51 10.27
C GLY A 72 1.56 0.89 10.32
N PRO A 73 2.07 1.77 11.21
CA PRO A 73 1.63 3.15 11.26
C PRO A 73 1.80 3.85 9.91
N ALA A 74 0.82 4.67 9.55
CA ALA A 74 0.84 5.42 8.30
C ALA A 74 0.98 6.92 8.56
N ARG A 75 1.83 7.57 7.77
CA ARG A 75 1.87 9.03 7.67
C ARG A 75 1.01 9.43 6.48
N ILE A 76 0.10 10.36 6.69
CA ILE A 76 -0.87 10.81 5.69
C ILE A 76 -0.79 12.32 5.60
N THR A 77 -0.62 12.84 4.40
CA THR A 77 -0.67 14.27 4.10
C THR A 77 -1.71 14.51 3.03
N ILE A 78 -2.73 15.28 3.35
CA ILE A 78 -3.86 15.56 2.45
C ILE A 78 -3.77 17.01 1.96
N THR A 79 -3.88 17.19 0.66
CA THR A 79 -3.97 18.49 0.02
C THR A 79 -5.14 18.45 -0.97
N GLY A 80 -6.27 19.05 -0.60
CA GLY A 80 -7.49 19.01 -1.43
C GLY A 80 -7.99 17.58 -1.65
N ASP A 81 -8.02 17.17 -2.91
CA ASP A 81 -8.52 15.86 -3.33
C ASP A 81 -7.43 14.82 -3.52
N ARG A 82 -6.24 15.08 -2.98
CA ARG A 82 -5.07 14.22 -3.08
C ARG A 82 -4.48 13.93 -1.72
N ALA A 83 -4.11 12.69 -1.47
CA ALA A 83 -3.40 12.25 -0.28
C ALA A 83 -2.09 11.57 -0.67
N GLU A 84 -1.01 11.95 -0.01
CA GLU A 84 0.27 11.26 -0.06
C GLU A 84 0.43 10.46 1.23
N THR A 85 0.76 9.18 1.12
CA THR A 85 0.85 8.30 2.28
C THR A 85 2.16 7.52 2.26
N PHE A 86 2.68 7.28 3.46
CA PHE A 86 3.80 6.38 3.68
C PHE A 86 3.41 5.42 4.80
N GLN A 87 3.61 4.12 4.57
CA GLN A 87 3.26 3.08 5.54
C GLN A 87 4.26 1.93 5.44
N ASN A 88 4.84 1.53 6.55
CA ASN A 88 5.62 0.30 6.59
C ASN A 88 4.72 -0.93 6.62
N TYR A 89 5.25 -2.08 6.21
CA TYR A 89 4.50 -3.33 6.21
C TYR A 89 5.38 -4.52 6.57
N LEU A 90 4.72 -5.56 7.03
CA LEU A 90 5.23 -6.93 7.14
C LEU A 90 4.34 -7.84 6.30
N PHE A 91 4.94 -8.64 5.45
CA PHE A 91 4.28 -9.74 4.75
C PHE A 91 4.85 -11.07 5.22
N VAL A 92 3.97 -12.02 5.53
CA VAL A 92 4.33 -13.40 5.84
C VAL A 92 3.52 -14.32 4.93
N ALA A 93 4.20 -15.14 4.13
CA ALA A 93 3.52 -16.09 3.25
C ALA A 93 2.74 -17.14 4.06
N THR A 94 1.70 -17.70 3.48
CA THR A 94 0.82 -18.69 4.14
C THR A 94 1.56 -19.89 4.66
N ASN A 95 2.62 -20.35 3.95
CA ASN A 95 3.47 -21.46 4.38
C ASN A 95 4.51 -21.07 5.45
N ALA A 96 4.59 -19.78 5.80
CA ALA A 96 5.55 -19.18 6.72
C ALA A 96 7.03 -19.32 6.31
N ASP A 97 7.32 -19.83 5.11
CA ASP A 97 8.69 -20.00 4.62
C ASP A 97 9.29 -18.71 4.06
N GLU A 98 8.43 -17.74 3.71
CA GLU A 98 8.84 -16.45 3.16
C GLU A 98 8.23 -15.31 3.94
N TRP A 99 9.01 -14.29 4.18
CA TRP A 99 8.55 -13.03 4.73
C TRP A 99 9.35 -11.88 4.12
N ASN A 100 8.75 -10.72 4.10
CA ASN A 100 9.47 -9.50 3.77
C ASN A 100 8.89 -8.31 4.54
N VAL A 101 9.73 -7.32 4.73
CA VAL A 101 9.36 -6.04 5.32
C VAL A 101 9.81 -4.90 4.42
N GLY A 102 9.05 -3.85 4.43
CA GLY A 102 9.35 -2.66 3.64
C GLY A 102 8.32 -1.58 3.88
N TRP A 103 8.02 -0.83 2.87
CA TRP A 103 7.01 0.22 2.96
C TRP A 103 6.28 0.41 1.63
N TYR A 104 5.09 0.97 1.77
CA TYR A 104 4.29 1.47 0.67
C TYR A 104 4.34 2.99 0.66
N ASP A 105 4.68 3.53 -0.49
CA ASP A 105 4.55 4.94 -0.80
C ASP A 105 3.37 5.06 -1.78
N ARG A 106 2.27 5.64 -1.32
CA ARG A 106 1.03 5.67 -2.11
C ARG A 106 0.49 7.07 -2.25
N THR A 107 -0.07 7.31 -3.43
CA THR A 107 -0.93 8.46 -3.70
C THR A 107 -2.37 7.99 -3.79
N LEU A 108 -3.27 8.64 -3.04
CA LEU A 108 -4.70 8.43 -3.16
C LEU A 108 -5.36 9.70 -3.70
N VAL A 109 -6.47 9.52 -4.38
CA VAL A 109 -7.28 10.62 -4.89
C VAL A 109 -8.72 10.46 -4.44
N ARG A 110 -9.39 11.59 -4.21
CA ARG A 110 -10.83 11.61 -3.92
C ARG A 110 -11.59 11.36 -5.21
N THR A 111 -12.53 10.42 -5.18
CA THR A 111 -13.46 10.14 -6.27
C THR A 111 -14.89 10.26 -5.78
N THR A 112 -15.86 10.12 -6.68
CA THR A 112 -17.28 10.08 -6.31
C THR A 112 -17.61 8.88 -5.40
N ASP A 113 -16.80 7.83 -5.46
CA ASP A 113 -16.94 6.61 -4.65
C ASP A 113 -16.01 6.58 -3.43
N GLY A 114 -15.49 7.73 -3.03
CA GLY A 114 -14.55 7.88 -1.92
C GLY A 114 -13.09 7.90 -2.37
N TRP A 115 -12.20 7.74 -1.44
CA TRP A 115 -10.76 7.74 -1.71
C TRP A 115 -10.31 6.45 -2.37
N LYS A 116 -9.51 6.57 -3.44
CA LYS A 116 -8.96 5.44 -4.19
C LYS A 116 -7.44 5.58 -4.35
N ILE A 117 -6.75 4.45 -4.39
CA ILE A 117 -5.32 4.41 -4.64
C ILE A 117 -5.07 4.66 -6.13
N ALA A 118 -4.36 5.73 -6.44
CA ALA A 118 -3.97 6.08 -7.81
C ALA A 118 -2.56 5.61 -8.15
N HIS A 119 -1.68 5.53 -7.17
CA HIS A 119 -0.30 5.09 -7.37
C HIS A 119 0.20 4.37 -6.12
N THR A 120 0.83 3.23 -6.32
CA THR A 120 1.52 2.48 -5.26
C THR A 120 2.96 2.23 -5.69
N ARG A 121 3.91 2.54 -4.80
CA ARG A 121 5.31 2.13 -4.92
C ARG A 121 5.63 1.23 -3.74
N VAL A 122 5.95 -0.03 -4.04
CA VAL A 122 6.36 -1.00 -3.02
C VAL A 122 7.88 -1.00 -2.93
N LYS A 123 8.39 -0.71 -1.75
CA LYS A 123 9.83 -0.78 -1.46
C LYS A 123 10.08 -1.90 -0.48
N ILE A 124 10.70 -2.96 -0.96
CA ILE A 124 11.03 -4.12 -0.12
C ILE A 124 12.39 -3.85 0.51
N GLY A 125 12.41 -3.80 1.84
CA GLY A 125 13.62 -3.49 2.59
C GLY A 125 14.43 -4.73 2.92
N ARG A 126 13.77 -5.80 3.41
CA ARG A 126 14.41 -7.07 3.76
C ARG A 126 13.54 -8.25 3.38
N LYS A 127 14.18 -9.33 3.01
CA LYS A 127 13.55 -10.63 2.72
C LYS A 127 14.29 -11.75 3.43
N ASP A 128 13.57 -12.74 3.85
CA ASP A 128 14.12 -13.94 4.46
C ASP A 128 14.97 -14.76 3.46
N SER A 129 14.49 -14.85 2.23
CA SER A 129 15.12 -15.64 1.18
C SER A 129 16.39 -15.03 0.56
N LEU A 130 16.75 -13.80 0.95
CA LEU A 130 17.96 -13.17 0.39
C LEU A 130 19.24 -13.73 1.03
N PRO A 131 20.35 -13.80 0.28
CA PRO A 131 21.66 -14.10 0.82
C PRO A 131 22.00 -13.19 2.00
N GLU A 132 22.81 -13.70 2.93
CA GLU A 132 23.12 -12.98 4.17
C GLU A 132 23.74 -11.59 3.91
N ASN A 133 24.61 -11.48 2.92
CA ASN A 133 25.22 -10.22 2.52
C ASN A 133 24.21 -9.20 2.00
N GLU A 134 23.13 -9.65 1.37
CA GLU A 134 22.06 -8.78 0.91
C GLU A 134 21.06 -8.42 2.03
N ARG A 135 20.87 -9.35 3.00
CA ARG A 135 20.03 -9.10 4.18
C ARG A 135 20.61 -8.02 5.08
N ALA A 136 21.93 -7.88 5.09
CA ALA A 136 22.63 -6.92 5.92
C ALA A 136 22.49 -5.46 5.44
N HIS A 137 21.88 -5.22 4.29
CA HIS A 137 21.68 -3.86 3.81
C HIS A 137 20.80 -3.05 4.76
N LYS A 138 21.36 -1.96 5.24
CA LYS A 138 20.64 -1.03 6.09
C LYS A 138 19.57 -0.33 5.27
N ILE A 139 18.32 -0.44 5.69
CA ILE A 139 17.22 0.28 5.06
C ILE A 139 17.37 1.76 5.36
N SER A 140 17.43 2.57 4.31
CA SER A 140 17.34 4.01 4.44
C SER A 140 15.88 4.43 4.33
N TYR A 141 15.30 4.90 5.43
CA TYR A 141 13.93 5.39 5.43
C TYR A 141 13.86 6.76 4.75
N PRO A 142 12.90 6.94 3.82
CA PRO A 142 12.76 8.19 3.07
C PRO A 142 12.04 9.30 3.85
N ILE A 143 11.80 9.12 5.13
CA ILE A 143 11.15 10.11 5.99
C ILE A 143 12.13 10.65 7.02
N SER A 144 12.13 11.96 7.20
CA SER A 144 12.84 12.56 8.31
C SER A 144 11.90 12.76 9.51
N PHE A 145 12.45 12.50 10.68
CA PHE A 145 11.81 12.78 11.95
C PHE A 145 12.39 14.11 12.45
N GLY A 146 11.71 15.18 12.06
CA GLY A 146 12.10 16.52 12.49
C GLY A 146 11.50 16.90 13.82
#